data_f679358d8725c8427e0bab705a8e788f
#
_entry.id   f679358d8725c8427e0bab705a8e788f
#
_cell.length_a   1.000
_cell.length_b   1.000
_cell.length_c   1.000
_cell.angle_alpha   90.00
_cell.angle_beta   90.00
_cell.angle_gamma   90.00
#
_symmetry.space_group_name_H-M   'P 1'
#
loop_
_entity.id
_entity.type
_entity.pdbx_description
1 polymer ?
#
loop_
_entity_poly.entity_id
_entity_poly.type
_entity_poly.pdbx_seq_one_letter_code
_entity_poly.pdbx_strand_id
1 'polypeptide(L)'
;MSTTLPNPSLSSKDPQNTVLVMGGGLAGLTLALQLRQRFPALEVVVLERRRHPVPEAAHKVGESTVEIGAHYFASVLGLKPHLLDSQLKKFGFRFFFNDGHAHLEDVTELGASTFLSTPAWQLDRGILENELGRLALERGIRFEDGCMVRTVELADPKDKLSTHRIACERDGATTTLQARWLVDAGGRAGLLKRKLGLAQANDHNANAVWFRIADKLDVNEWSSDAAWLARCNPPHRWLSTNHLCGDGYWTWLIPLASGSHSVGIVCDAVTHPIETMNTFEKAMDWFAVHQPQLYAQLDRRRDKLQDFAFFKNFSYGCKQVFDGPGRWALTGEAGVFLDPFYSPGSDFIAISNTFITELVAQDLAGRPVAMYADIYQSVYFSLYQTMLPIYTNQYRIFGNAEVMPVKVLWDYTYYWGVMCQLYFQDKLIDVGAMGRLQKTLAAVQTLNVAVQDFLRAWDLAGRSVDTPRMLDQASLGWFAELNRSLTDRLDAPAFAQRLQDNLAQLDTLALQIVARAHAQYPELDASAVRSCLSDPDRSSLPLGDNLLLEPSA
;
A
#
# COMPACT_ATOMS: atom_id res chain seq x y z
N MET A 1 27.40 43.43 -13.91
CA MET A 1 27.33 43.34 -12.45
C MET A 1 25.98 42.77 -12.08
N SER A 2 25.92 41.47 -11.82
CA SER A 2 24.69 40.77 -11.42
C SER A 2 24.55 40.95 -9.92
N THR A 3 23.61 41.77 -9.49
CA THR A 3 23.23 41.93 -8.09
C THR A 3 22.42 40.70 -7.66
N THR A 4 23.09 39.71 -7.08
CA THR A 4 22.43 38.64 -6.32
C THR A 4 21.75 39.27 -5.11
N LEU A 5 20.43 39.32 -5.12
CA LEU A 5 19.61 39.62 -3.92
C LEU A 5 19.98 38.63 -2.81
N PRO A 6 20.22 39.08 -1.57
CA PRO A 6 20.48 38.17 -0.48
C PRO A 6 19.28 37.27 -0.27
N ASN A 7 19.53 35.96 -0.28
CA ASN A 7 18.53 34.93 0.02
C ASN A 7 17.94 35.21 1.42
N PRO A 8 16.62 35.30 1.60
CA PRO A 8 16.04 35.51 2.92
C PRO A 8 16.53 34.40 3.86
N SER A 9 17.00 34.78 5.04
CA SER A 9 17.51 33.83 6.04
C SER A 9 16.45 32.73 6.30
N LEU A 10 16.86 31.46 6.13
CA LEU A 10 16.06 30.28 6.39
C LEU A 10 15.82 30.10 7.93
N SER A 11 15.24 31.07 8.62
CA SER A 11 14.82 30.91 10.02
C SER A 11 13.33 30.61 10.09
N SER A 12 12.91 29.73 11.01
CA SER A 12 11.47 29.56 11.35
C SER A 12 10.98 30.84 12.01
N LYS A 13 9.79 31.33 11.60
CA LYS A 13 9.19 32.54 12.15
C LYS A 13 8.85 32.39 13.64
N ASP A 14 8.25 31.26 13.99
CA ASP A 14 7.92 30.86 15.37
C ASP A 14 8.15 29.35 15.52
N PRO A 15 9.28 28.92 16.12
CA PRO A 15 9.56 27.51 16.31
C PRO A 15 8.50 26.74 17.09
N GLN A 16 7.79 27.40 18.00
CA GLN A 16 6.73 26.76 18.80
C GLN A 16 5.45 26.50 18.00
N ASN A 17 5.30 27.17 16.87
CA ASN A 17 4.17 26.99 15.95
C ASN A 17 4.61 26.40 14.61
N THR A 18 5.70 25.62 14.62
CA THR A 18 6.30 25.06 13.40
C THR A 18 6.30 23.51 13.45
N VAL A 19 5.85 22.90 12.37
CA VAL A 19 6.07 21.46 12.05
C VAL A 19 7.03 21.36 10.89
N LEU A 20 8.13 20.63 11.08
CA LEU A 20 9.13 20.38 10.04
C LEU A 20 9.04 18.94 9.56
N VAL A 21 8.92 18.75 8.25
CA VAL A 21 8.86 17.46 7.57
C VAL A 21 10.14 17.26 6.75
N MET A 22 10.88 16.21 7.05
CA MET A 22 12.08 15.82 6.30
C MET A 22 11.71 14.83 5.21
N GLY A 23 11.73 15.27 3.95
CA GLY A 23 11.36 14.52 2.75
C GLY A 23 10.13 15.10 2.06
N GLY A 24 10.29 15.52 0.81
CA GLY A 24 9.26 16.09 -0.07
C GLY A 24 8.71 15.08 -1.08
N GLY A 25 8.73 13.79 -0.75
CA GLY A 25 8.02 12.76 -1.53
C GLY A 25 6.55 12.65 -1.16
N LEU A 26 5.88 11.58 -1.64
CA LEU A 26 4.45 11.36 -1.44
C LEU A 26 4.03 11.50 0.03
N ALA A 27 4.71 10.82 0.95
CA ALA A 27 4.34 10.83 2.38
C ALA A 27 4.47 12.22 3.00
N GLY A 28 5.57 12.94 2.72
CA GLY A 28 5.82 14.24 3.34
C GLY A 28 4.95 15.34 2.77
N LEU A 29 4.78 15.43 1.45
CA LEU A 29 3.94 16.46 0.83
C LEU A 29 2.46 16.27 1.18
N THR A 30 1.96 15.03 1.20
CA THR A 30 0.58 14.74 1.59
C THR A 30 0.31 15.05 3.05
N LEU A 31 1.26 14.75 3.97
CA LEU A 31 1.18 15.17 5.37
C LEU A 31 1.16 16.70 5.48
N ALA A 32 2.05 17.39 4.78
CA ALA A 32 2.14 18.84 4.83
C ALA A 32 0.83 19.51 4.37
N LEU A 33 0.23 18.99 3.29
CA LEU A 33 -1.08 19.46 2.81
C LEU A 33 -2.18 19.21 3.83
N GLN A 34 -2.22 18.04 4.47
CA GLN A 34 -3.21 17.71 5.50
C GLN A 34 -3.07 18.60 6.73
N LEU A 35 -1.84 18.81 7.23
CA LEU A 35 -1.56 19.72 8.35
C LEU A 35 -1.98 21.15 8.03
N ARG A 36 -1.63 21.67 6.86
CA ARG A 36 -2.00 23.02 6.44
C ARG A 36 -3.49 23.20 6.28
N GLN A 37 -4.20 22.18 5.79
CA GLN A 37 -5.64 22.16 5.65
C GLN A 37 -6.34 22.18 7.02
N ARG A 38 -5.83 21.41 7.98
CA ARG A 38 -6.38 21.31 9.35
C ARG A 38 -6.04 22.53 10.20
N PHE A 39 -4.84 23.10 10.04
CA PHE A 39 -4.28 24.17 10.86
C PHE A 39 -3.74 25.32 9.98
N PRO A 40 -4.61 26.24 9.51
CA PRO A 40 -4.19 27.31 8.60
C PRO A 40 -3.14 28.27 9.19
N ALA A 41 -3.06 28.39 10.53
CA ALA A 41 -2.09 29.25 11.22
C ALA A 41 -0.73 28.57 11.50
N LEU A 42 -0.63 27.24 11.34
CA LEU A 42 0.58 26.48 11.60
C LEU A 42 1.62 26.74 10.51
N GLU A 43 2.87 27.00 10.88
CA GLU A 43 3.96 26.99 9.92
C GLU A 43 4.35 25.55 9.60
N VAL A 44 4.18 25.13 8.33
CA VAL A 44 4.61 23.83 7.85
C VAL A 44 5.81 24.02 6.92
N VAL A 45 6.93 23.37 7.25
CA VAL A 45 8.18 23.41 6.48
C VAL A 45 8.49 22.03 5.97
N VAL A 46 8.70 21.88 4.67
CA VAL A 46 9.11 20.61 4.05
C VAL A 46 10.52 20.78 3.47
N LEU A 47 11.44 19.91 3.86
CA LEU A 47 12.81 19.88 3.32
C LEU A 47 12.95 18.71 2.35
N GLU A 48 13.30 18.98 1.10
CA GLU A 48 13.50 17.96 0.07
C GLU A 48 14.89 18.13 -0.58
N ARG A 49 15.64 17.02 -0.64
CA ARG A 49 17.00 17.01 -1.21
C ARG A 49 17.04 17.19 -2.73
N ARG A 50 15.99 16.74 -3.43
CA ARG A 50 15.87 16.87 -4.88
C ARG A 50 15.30 18.23 -5.23
N ARG A 51 15.69 18.77 -6.38
CA ARG A 51 15.05 19.95 -6.96
C ARG A 51 13.69 19.55 -7.55
N HIS A 52 12.72 20.43 -7.45
CA HIS A 52 11.44 20.33 -8.14
C HIS A 52 11.38 21.33 -9.32
N PRO A 53 10.65 20.97 -10.40
CA PRO A 53 9.93 19.72 -10.59
C PRO A 53 10.85 18.51 -10.74
N VAL A 54 10.44 17.35 -10.22
CA VAL A 54 11.15 16.08 -10.44
C VAL A 54 10.82 15.53 -11.83
N PRO A 55 11.72 14.71 -12.44
CA PRO A 55 11.41 14.02 -13.68
C PRO A 55 10.13 13.18 -13.55
N GLU A 56 9.29 13.16 -14.58
CA GLU A 56 8.06 12.36 -14.60
C GLU A 56 8.39 10.86 -14.50
N ALA A 57 9.33 10.38 -15.29
CA ALA A 57 9.91 9.05 -15.15
C ALA A 57 10.94 9.05 -14.01
N ALA A 58 10.49 8.93 -12.78
CA ALA A 58 11.36 8.88 -11.62
C ALA A 58 11.50 7.44 -11.11
N HIS A 59 12.69 7.08 -10.57
CA HIS A 59 12.96 5.78 -9.94
C HIS A 59 12.16 5.59 -8.65
N LYS A 60 10.83 5.54 -8.73
CA LYS A 60 9.94 5.45 -7.58
C LYS A 60 8.97 4.29 -7.75
N VAL A 61 8.74 3.54 -6.68
CA VAL A 61 7.66 2.55 -6.58
C VAL A 61 6.46 3.17 -5.83
N GLY A 62 5.35 2.43 -5.78
CA GLY A 62 4.10 2.90 -5.18
C GLY A 62 3.25 3.66 -6.21
N GLU A 63 3.17 3.09 -7.41
CA GLU A 63 2.46 3.63 -8.58
C GLU A 63 1.03 3.14 -8.66
N SER A 64 0.60 2.30 -7.75
CA SER A 64 -0.75 1.77 -7.66
C SER A 64 -1.32 2.05 -6.27
N THR A 65 -2.60 2.38 -6.19
CA THR A 65 -3.33 2.54 -4.93
C THR A 65 -4.37 1.46 -4.76
N VAL A 66 -4.82 1.32 -3.51
CA VAL A 66 -6.08 0.68 -3.13
C VAL A 66 -6.95 1.69 -2.37
N GLU A 67 -8.07 1.28 -1.84
CA GLU A 67 -9.17 2.16 -1.47
C GLU A 67 -8.82 3.18 -0.38
N ILE A 68 -8.07 2.82 0.67
CA ILE A 68 -7.67 3.75 1.75
C ILE A 68 -6.79 4.88 1.19
N GLY A 69 -5.73 4.54 0.46
CA GLY A 69 -4.84 5.52 -0.17
C GLY A 69 -5.57 6.38 -1.20
N ALA A 70 -6.41 5.77 -2.02
CA ALA A 70 -7.23 6.47 -3.01
C ALA A 70 -8.21 7.46 -2.35
N HIS A 71 -8.89 7.04 -1.27
CA HIS A 71 -9.78 7.89 -0.48
C HIS A 71 -9.01 9.04 0.17
N TYR A 72 -7.84 8.76 0.73
CA TYR A 72 -6.98 9.77 1.34
C TYR A 72 -6.62 10.87 0.33
N PHE A 73 -6.15 10.51 -0.84
CA PHE A 73 -5.80 11.49 -1.87
C PHE A 73 -7.05 12.22 -2.40
N ALA A 74 -8.08 11.48 -2.79
CA ALA A 74 -9.25 12.06 -3.44
C ALA A 74 -10.09 12.92 -2.50
N SER A 75 -10.41 12.40 -1.30
CA SER A 75 -11.41 12.98 -0.38
C SER A 75 -10.76 13.77 0.74
N VAL A 76 -9.79 13.21 1.46
CA VAL A 76 -9.16 13.88 2.61
C VAL A 76 -8.33 15.08 2.15
N LEU A 77 -7.51 14.91 1.09
CA LEU A 77 -6.65 15.98 0.57
C LEU A 77 -7.31 16.84 -0.52
N GLY A 78 -8.47 16.41 -1.05
CA GLY A 78 -9.20 17.12 -2.09
C GLY A 78 -8.53 17.05 -3.47
N LEU A 79 -7.75 16.01 -3.76
CA LEU A 79 -7.01 15.85 -5.01
C LEU A 79 -7.82 15.15 -6.12
N LYS A 80 -9.12 14.90 -5.91
CA LYS A 80 -9.98 14.23 -6.89
C LYS A 80 -9.91 14.84 -8.30
N PRO A 81 -9.90 16.18 -8.49
CA PRO A 81 -9.74 16.76 -9.84
C PRO A 81 -8.43 16.30 -10.50
N HIS A 82 -7.29 16.42 -9.83
CA HIS A 82 -6.00 15.98 -10.36
C HIS A 82 -5.98 14.48 -10.70
N LEU A 83 -6.58 13.64 -9.85
CA LEU A 83 -6.66 12.20 -10.10
C LEU A 83 -7.46 11.88 -11.36
N LEU A 84 -8.57 12.60 -11.60
CA LEU A 84 -9.41 12.42 -12.78
C LEU A 84 -8.73 12.93 -14.06
N ASP A 85 -8.00 14.05 -13.97
CA ASP A 85 -7.46 14.72 -15.15
C ASP A 85 -6.07 14.22 -15.56
N SER A 86 -5.26 13.75 -14.57
CA SER A 86 -3.82 13.52 -14.76
C SER A 86 -3.34 12.14 -14.29
N GLN A 87 -4.24 11.25 -13.84
CA GLN A 87 -3.89 9.89 -13.43
C GLN A 87 -4.82 8.88 -14.11
N LEU A 88 -4.51 7.59 -14.04
CA LEU A 88 -5.35 6.56 -14.63
C LEU A 88 -6.27 5.94 -13.56
N LYS A 89 -7.59 5.87 -13.83
CA LYS A 89 -8.50 5.10 -13.00
C LYS A 89 -8.15 3.62 -13.13
N LYS A 90 -7.86 2.97 -12.00
CA LYS A 90 -7.47 1.57 -11.94
C LYS A 90 -8.67 0.66 -12.17
N PHE A 91 -8.49 -0.35 -13.02
CA PHE A 91 -9.50 -1.40 -13.27
C PHE A 91 -9.38 -2.57 -12.29
N GLY A 92 -8.98 -2.30 -11.05
CA GLY A 92 -8.73 -3.29 -10.01
C GLY A 92 -7.36 -3.98 -10.16
N PHE A 93 -7.18 -5.05 -9.40
CA PHE A 93 -6.10 -6.00 -9.62
C PHE A 93 -6.57 -7.08 -10.59
N ARG A 94 -5.62 -7.60 -11.36
CA ARG A 94 -5.84 -8.74 -12.27
C ARG A 94 -4.67 -9.70 -12.15
N PHE A 95 -4.96 -10.98 -12.06
CA PHE A 95 -3.98 -12.02 -11.84
C PHE A 95 -4.08 -13.08 -12.92
N PHE A 96 -2.93 -13.53 -13.40
CA PHE A 96 -2.76 -14.65 -14.31
C PHE A 96 -1.84 -15.66 -13.63
N PHE A 97 -2.33 -16.89 -13.44
CA PHE A 97 -1.64 -17.94 -12.70
C PHE A 97 -0.98 -18.92 -13.69
N ASN A 98 0.12 -18.49 -14.28
CA ASN A 98 0.65 -19.19 -15.45
C ASN A 98 1.97 -19.92 -15.24
N ASP A 99 2.64 -19.80 -14.09
CA ASP A 99 4.00 -20.35 -13.88
C ASP A 99 5.00 -20.04 -15.01
N GLY A 100 4.70 -19.04 -15.83
CA GLY A 100 5.55 -18.59 -16.93
C GLY A 100 5.57 -19.46 -18.19
N HIS A 101 4.81 -20.53 -18.26
CA HIS A 101 4.92 -21.51 -19.34
C HIS A 101 3.80 -21.47 -20.38
N ALA A 102 2.74 -20.72 -20.14
CA ALA A 102 1.59 -20.64 -21.03
C ALA A 102 1.32 -19.21 -21.49
N HIS A 103 0.55 -19.08 -22.57
CA HIS A 103 -0.01 -17.81 -22.98
C HIS A 103 -1.13 -17.39 -22.02
N LEU A 104 -1.42 -16.09 -21.89
CA LEU A 104 -2.42 -15.58 -20.94
C LEU A 104 -3.83 -16.10 -21.19
N GLU A 105 -4.16 -16.47 -22.44
CA GLU A 105 -5.43 -17.10 -22.79
C GLU A 105 -5.57 -18.53 -22.29
N ASP A 106 -4.46 -19.23 -22.02
CA ASP A 106 -4.39 -20.65 -21.66
C ASP A 106 -4.36 -20.88 -20.15
N VAL A 107 -4.44 -19.82 -19.33
CA VAL A 107 -4.35 -19.93 -17.88
C VAL A 107 -5.57 -19.35 -17.17
N THR A 108 -5.72 -19.65 -15.88
CA THR A 108 -6.74 -19.01 -15.04
C THR A 108 -6.43 -17.52 -14.88
N GLU A 109 -7.43 -16.70 -15.23
CA GLU A 109 -7.47 -15.25 -15.04
C GLU A 109 -8.42 -14.93 -13.88
N LEU A 110 -7.97 -14.15 -12.90
CA LEU A 110 -8.80 -13.57 -11.85
C LEU A 110 -8.83 -12.05 -11.98
N GLY A 111 -10.01 -11.45 -12.03
CA GLY A 111 -10.15 -10.00 -12.08
C GLY A 111 -11.60 -9.58 -12.20
N ALA A 112 -11.86 -8.28 -12.26
CA ALA A 112 -13.20 -7.76 -12.52
C ALA A 112 -13.43 -7.49 -14.01
N SER A 113 -14.64 -7.73 -14.50
CA SER A 113 -15.08 -7.35 -15.86
C SER A 113 -15.64 -5.92 -15.93
N THR A 114 -15.88 -5.28 -14.78
CA THR A 114 -16.37 -3.91 -14.65
C THR A 114 -15.59 -3.14 -13.58
N PHE A 115 -15.60 -1.80 -13.65
CA PHE A 115 -15.01 -0.98 -12.59
C PHE A 115 -15.76 -1.14 -11.28
N LEU A 116 -15.02 -1.27 -10.19
CA LEU A 116 -15.57 -1.21 -8.84
C LEU A 116 -16.10 0.20 -8.52
N SER A 117 -17.10 0.28 -7.61
CA SER A 117 -17.77 1.53 -7.24
C SER A 117 -16.86 2.49 -6.49
N THR A 118 -16.07 1.97 -5.54
CA THR A 118 -15.05 2.75 -4.83
C THR A 118 -13.77 2.74 -5.65
N PRO A 119 -13.36 3.89 -6.22
CA PRO A 119 -12.25 3.94 -7.17
C PRO A 119 -10.89 3.80 -6.50
N ALA A 120 -9.96 3.18 -7.23
CA ALA A 120 -8.53 3.24 -7.01
C ALA A 120 -7.83 3.80 -8.25
N TRP A 121 -6.53 4.11 -8.15
CA TRP A 121 -5.79 4.85 -9.17
C TRP A 121 -4.43 4.23 -9.44
N GLN A 122 -4.00 4.28 -10.71
CA GLN A 122 -2.59 4.12 -11.08
C GLN A 122 -1.97 5.51 -11.04
N LEU A 123 -0.89 5.67 -10.30
CA LEU A 123 -0.28 6.96 -10.04
C LEU A 123 1.05 7.10 -10.80
N ASP A 124 1.10 8.02 -11.72
CA ASP A 124 2.38 8.52 -12.21
C ASP A 124 3.01 9.40 -11.13
N ARG A 125 4.01 8.86 -10.47
CA ARG A 125 4.58 9.45 -9.24
C ARG A 125 5.27 10.78 -9.50
N GLY A 126 5.87 10.97 -10.67
CA GLY A 126 6.50 12.24 -11.03
C GLY A 126 5.46 13.33 -11.23
N ILE A 127 4.41 13.04 -12.00
CA ILE A 127 3.28 13.96 -12.23
C ILE A 127 2.60 14.32 -10.91
N LEU A 128 2.30 13.32 -10.07
CA LEU A 128 1.63 13.56 -8.79
C LEU A 128 2.50 14.37 -7.82
N GLU A 129 3.78 14.03 -7.65
CA GLU A 129 4.65 14.74 -6.70
C GLU A 129 4.94 16.18 -7.13
N ASN A 130 5.02 16.46 -8.44
CA ASN A 130 5.13 17.81 -8.96
C ASN A 130 3.88 18.64 -8.66
N GLU A 131 2.69 18.05 -8.81
CA GLU A 131 1.43 18.70 -8.43
C GLU A 131 1.34 18.94 -6.92
N LEU A 132 1.74 17.97 -6.08
CA LEU A 132 1.78 18.14 -4.63
C LEU A 132 2.74 19.26 -4.21
N GLY A 133 3.90 19.37 -4.86
CA GLY A 133 4.87 20.46 -4.63
C GLY A 133 4.29 21.83 -5.02
N ARG A 134 3.62 21.91 -6.16
CA ARG A 134 2.91 23.12 -6.62
C ARG A 134 1.83 23.56 -5.62
N LEU A 135 0.97 22.61 -5.21
CA LEU A 135 -0.08 22.86 -4.23
C LEU A 135 0.48 23.24 -2.85
N ALA A 136 1.60 22.66 -2.44
CA ALA A 136 2.25 23.03 -1.19
C ALA A 136 2.62 24.52 -1.19
N LEU A 137 3.26 25.01 -2.24
CA LEU A 137 3.62 26.42 -2.39
C LEU A 137 2.37 27.31 -2.44
N GLU A 138 1.37 26.93 -3.23
CA GLU A 138 0.12 27.68 -3.39
C GLU A 138 -0.65 27.83 -2.07
N ARG A 139 -0.66 26.76 -1.24
CA ARG A 139 -1.30 26.79 0.07
C ARG A 139 -0.43 27.40 1.17
N GLY A 140 0.71 27.99 0.82
CA GLY A 140 1.61 28.70 1.75
C GLY A 140 2.41 27.76 2.66
N ILE A 141 2.64 26.52 2.26
CA ILE A 141 3.61 25.62 2.88
C ILE A 141 5.00 26.07 2.43
N ARG A 142 5.92 26.14 3.35
CA ARG A 142 7.32 26.43 3.05
C ARG A 142 8.01 25.17 2.52
N PHE A 143 8.06 25.03 1.20
CA PHE A 143 8.67 23.90 0.52
C PHE A 143 10.07 24.29 0.03
N GLU A 144 11.10 23.73 0.69
CA GLU A 144 12.52 23.97 0.43
C GLU A 144 13.12 22.77 -0.30
N ASP A 145 13.14 22.84 -1.62
CA ASP A 145 13.75 21.86 -2.50
C ASP A 145 15.27 22.06 -2.64
N GLY A 146 16.01 21.04 -3.07
CA GLY A 146 17.47 21.06 -3.13
C GLY A 146 18.13 21.23 -1.76
N CYS A 147 17.40 20.94 -0.67
CA CYS A 147 17.82 21.14 0.71
C CYS A 147 18.12 19.81 1.39
N MET A 148 19.38 19.51 1.65
CA MET A 148 19.82 18.26 2.26
C MET A 148 19.94 18.39 3.77
N VAL A 149 19.19 17.60 4.53
CA VAL A 149 19.34 17.50 5.99
C VAL A 149 20.69 16.88 6.34
N ARG A 150 21.47 17.56 7.16
CA ARG A 150 22.80 17.13 7.61
C ARG A 150 22.79 16.61 9.05
N THR A 151 22.20 17.37 9.97
CA THR A 151 22.10 16.97 11.36
C THR A 151 20.71 17.23 11.93
N VAL A 152 20.34 16.41 12.89
CA VAL A 152 19.09 16.53 13.66
C VAL A 152 19.45 16.45 15.15
N GLU A 153 19.06 17.47 15.90
CA GLU A 153 19.08 17.49 17.35
C GLU A 153 17.62 17.47 17.83
N LEU A 154 17.25 16.48 18.62
CA LEU A 154 15.90 16.35 19.14
C LEU A 154 15.67 17.29 20.33
N ALA A 155 14.42 17.78 20.44
CA ALA A 155 13.96 18.51 21.60
C ALA A 155 14.07 17.66 22.88
N ASP A 156 14.28 18.31 24.02
CA ASP A 156 14.17 17.65 25.33
C ASP A 156 12.69 17.28 25.60
N PRO A 157 12.32 16.00 25.75
CA PRO A 157 10.93 15.60 25.99
C PRO A 157 10.38 16.10 27.34
N LYS A 158 11.27 16.52 28.28
CA LYS A 158 10.88 17.06 29.60
C LYS A 158 10.63 18.56 29.57
N ASP A 159 11.16 19.26 28.56
CA ASP A 159 10.94 20.70 28.37
C ASP A 159 9.94 20.95 27.23
N LYS A 160 8.74 21.42 27.60
CA LYS A 160 7.68 21.73 26.63
C LYS A 160 8.03 22.87 25.68
N LEU A 161 8.99 23.73 26.03
CA LEU A 161 9.45 24.85 25.21
C LEU A 161 10.68 24.49 24.36
N SER A 162 11.29 23.33 24.62
CA SER A 162 12.38 22.83 23.78
C SER A 162 11.90 22.54 22.36
N THR A 163 12.73 22.85 21.37
CA THR A 163 12.47 22.64 19.94
C THR A 163 13.53 21.77 19.32
N HIS A 164 13.16 21.02 18.28
CA HIS A 164 14.13 20.32 17.44
C HIS A 164 14.97 21.32 16.67
N ARG A 165 16.25 20.99 16.42
CA ARG A 165 17.18 21.78 15.61
C ARG A 165 17.65 20.95 14.43
N ILE A 166 17.44 21.43 13.23
CA ILE A 166 17.74 20.72 11.98
C ILE A 166 18.69 21.57 11.15
N ALA A 167 19.94 21.12 11.02
CA ALA A 167 20.87 21.72 10.07
C ALA A 167 20.66 21.12 8.69
N CYS A 168 20.46 21.97 7.71
CA CYS A 168 20.33 21.60 6.31
C CYS A 168 21.25 22.43 5.43
N GLU A 169 21.65 21.85 4.32
CA GLU A 169 22.53 22.46 3.33
C GLU A 169 21.80 22.65 2.00
N ARG A 170 21.89 23.84 1.45
CA ARG A 170 21.40 24.18 0.13
C ARG A 170 22.44 25.05 -0.59
N ASP A 171 22.85 24.64 -1.79
CA ASP A 171 23.83 25.37 -2.62
C ASP A 171 25.14 25.72 -1.88
N GLY A 172 25.62 24.80 -1.02
CA GLY A 172 26.82 24.96 -0.21
C GLY A 172 26.65 25.81 1.07
N ALA A 173 25.49 26.43 1.27
CA ALA A 173 25.19 27.18 2.49
C ALA A 173 24.44 26.31 3.51
N THR A 174 24.94 26.28 4.75
CA THR A 174 24.29 25.57 5.87
C THR A 174 23.39 26.52 6.65
N THR A 175 22.18 26.09 6.92
CA THR A 175 21.19 26.82 7.73
C THR A 175 20.61 25.89 8.79
N THR A 176 20.31 26.45 9.96
CA THR A 176 19.65 25.72 11.04
C THR A 176 18.21 26.21 11.18
N LEU A 177 17.27 25.26 11.12
CA LEU A 177 15.84 25.47 11.38
C LEU A 177 15.49 24.92 12.76
N GLN A 178 14.45 25.48 13.35
CA GLN A 178 13.88 25.00 14.61
C GLN A 178 12.40 24.72 14.44
N ALA A 179 11.90 23.65 15.08
CA ALA A 179 10.51 23.26 15.02
C ALA A 179 10.05 22.57 16.30
N ARG A 180 8.77 22.77 16.64
CA ARG A 180 8.11 22.06 17.74
C ARG A 180 7.92 20.58 17.44
N TRP A 181 7.47 20.24 16.21
CA TRP A 181 7.31 18.88 15.72
C TRP A 181 8.27 18.57 14.59
N LEU A 182 8.81 17.37 14.60
CA LEU A 182 9.68 16.85 13.56
C LEU A 182 9.13 15.55 13.00
N VAL A 183 8.93 15.48 11.68
CA VAL A 183 8.48 14.28 11.00
C VAL A 183 9.51 13.82 9.99
N ASP A 184 9.92 12.54 10.09
CA ASP A 184 10.76 11.90 9.07
C ASP A 184 9.87 11.22 8.03
N ALA A 185 9.84 11.78 6.83
CA ALA A 185 9.20 11.28 5.62
C ALA A 185 10.25 10.98 4.52
N GLY A 186 11.52 10.81 4.92
CA GLY A 186 12.67 10.66 4.04
C GLY A 186 12.79 9.30 3.35
N GLY A 187 11.73 8.49 3.36
CA GLY A 187 11.69 7.17 2.74
C GLY A 187 12.72 6.23 3.38
N ARG A 188 13.32 5.34 2.57
CA ARG A 188 14.32 4.36 3.04
C ARG A 188 15.57 4.97 3.68
N ALA A 189 15.83 6.28 3.50
CA ALA A 189 16.90 6.96 4.21
C ALA A 189 16.72 6.91 5.73
N GLY A 190 15.47 7.02 6.24
CA GLY A 190 15.08 6.79 7.62
C GLY A 190 16.02 7.47 8.63
N LEU A 191 16.19 8.79 8.52
CA LEU A 191 17.20 9.52 9.31
C LEU A 191 16.97 9.36 10.81
N LEU A 192 15.73 9.57 11.27
CA LEU A 192 15.38 9.40 12.67
C LEU A 192 15.42 7.92 13.08
N LYS A 193 14.90 7.03 12.24
CA LYS A 193 14.93 5.59 12.52
C LYS A 193 16.35 5.10 12.78
N ARG A 194 17.32 5.50 11.96
CA ARG A 194 18.75 5.17 12.16
C ARG A 194 19.33 5.85 13.37
N LYS A 195 19.08 7.15 13.56
CA LYS A 195 19.60 7.93 14.69
C LYS A 195 19.16 7.34 16.03
N LEU A 196 17.93 6.85 16.13
CA LEU A 196 17.30 6.34 17.34
C LEU A 196 17.42 4.81 17.50
N GLY A 197 18.04 4.09 16.54
CA GLY A 197 18.17 2.64 16.59
C GLY A 197 16.83 1.88 16.53
N LEU A 198 15.86 2.40 15.78
CA LEU A 198 14.49 1.88 15.71
C LEU A 198 14.28 0.81 14.62
N ALA A 199 15.31 0.46 13.87
CA ALA A 199 15.20 -0.55 12.83
C ALA A 199 14.79 -1.90 13.41
N GLN A 200 13.87 -2.58 12.71
CA GLN A 200 13.41 -3.93 13.01
C GLN A 200 13.33 -4.73 11.72
N ALA A 201 13.89 -5.93 11.72
CA ALA A 201 13.74 -6.85 10.58
C ALA A 201 12.35 -7.48 10.57
N ASN A 202 11.92 -7.89 9.39
CA ASN A 202 10.76 -8.78 9.17
C ASN A 202 11.25 -10.17 8.80
N ASP A 203 10.42 -11.17 9.06
CA ASP A 203 10.63 -12.54 8.59
C ASP A 203 10.20 -12.73 7.11
N HIS A 204 9.79 -11.66 6.45
CA HIS A 204 9.43 -11.66 5.02
C HIS A 204 10.67 -11.39 4.16
N ASN A 205 11.26 -12.46 3.63
CA ASN A 205 12.49 -12.42 2.87
C ASN A 205 12.20 -12.39 1.35
N ALA A 206 12.00 -11.20 0.82
CA ALA A 206 11.65 -11.02 -0.58
C ALA A 206 12.52 -9.96 -1.28
N ASN A 207 12.75 -10.16 -2.58
CA ASN A 207 13.48 -9.26 -3.46
C ASN A 207 12.53 -8.57 -4.43
N ALA A 208 12.92 -7.38 -4.90
CA ALA A 208 12.20 -6.67 -5.94
C ALA A 208 13.15 -6.08 -6.98
N VAL A 209 12.76 -6.18 -8.25
CA VAL A 209 13.41 -5.53 -9.39
C VAL A 209 12.35 -4.83 -10.19
N TRP A 210 12.58 -3.60 -10.63
CA TRP A 210 11.62 -2.89 -11.48
C TRP A 210 12.28 -1.90 -12.41
N PHE A 211 11.56 -1.58 -13.48
CA PHE A 211 11.94 -0.60 -14.46
C PHE A 211 10.70 -0.02 -15.16
N ARG A 212 10.89 1.07 -15.87
CA ARG A 212 9.86 1.67 -16.73
C ARG A 212 10.30 1.60 -18.18
N ILE A 213 9.32 1.43 -19.04
CA ILE A 213 9.46 1.57 -20.49
C ILE A 213 8.59 2.74 -20.98
N ALA A 214 9.10 3.53 -21.93
CA ALA A 214 8.38 4.64 -22.56
C ALA A 214 7.44 4.12 -23.67
N ASP A 215 6.59 3.15 -23.32
CA ASP A 215 5.60 2.56 -24.22
C ASP A 215 4.48 1.87 -23.42
N LYS A 216 3.32 1.72 -24.03
CA LYS A 216 2.18 0.99 -23.46
C LYS A 216 2.36 -0.52 -23.66
N LEU A 217 2.07 -1.29 -22.62
CA LEU A 217 1.87 -2.73 -22.68
C LEU A 217 0.37 -3.03 -22.52
N ASP A 218 -0.31 -3.36 -23.61
CA ASP A 218 -1.71 -3.75 -23.58
C ASP A 218 -1.84 -5.27 -23.68
N VAL A 219 -2.16 -5.90 -22.56
CA VAL A 219 -2.30 -7.36 -22.48
C VAL A 219 -3.41 -7.90 -23.39
N ASN A 220 -4.39 -7.07 -23.80
CA ASN A 220 -5.42 -7.51 -24.75
C ASN A 220 -4.85 -7.72 -26.17
N GLU A 221 -3.71 -7.10 -26.49
CA GLU A 221 -3.04 -7.27 -27.78
C GLU A 221 -2.15 -8.52 -27.83
N TRP A 222 -2.03 -9.27 -26.71
CA TRP A 222 -1.15 -10.43 -26.62
C TRP A 222 -1.81 -11.72 -27.10
N SER A 223 -3.12 -11.71 -27.29
CA SER A 223 -3.89 -12.84 -27.82
C SER A 223 -4.83 -12.41 -28.94
N SER A 224 -5.07 -13.31 -29.88
CA SER A 224 -6.12 -13.19 -30.91
C SER A 224 -7.33 -14.08 -30.64
N ASP A 225 -7.38 -14.79 -29.50
CA ASP A 225 -8.52 -15.62 -29.12
C ASP A 225 -9.73 -14.76 -28.81
N ALA A 226 -10.77 -14.87 -29.66
CA ALA A 226 -11.98 -14.08 -29.57
C ALA A 226 -12.78 -14.39 -28.29
N ALA A 227 -12.76 -15.62 -27.79
CA ALA A 227 -13.46 -16.02 -26.59
C ALA A 227 -12.81 -15.41 -25.34
N TRP A 228 -11.47 -15.47 -25.28
CA TRP A 228 -10.71 -14.83 -24.21
C TRP A 228 -10.89 -13.30 -24.20
N LEU A 229 -10.85 -12.65 -25.37
CA LEU A 229 -11.07 -11.20 -25.48
C LEU A 229 -12.48 -10.80 -25.02
N ALA A 230 -13.50 -11.60 -25.35
CA ALA A 230 -14.88 -11.35 -24.96
C ALA A 230 -15.15 -11.41 -23.44
N ARG A 231 -14.29 -12.10 -22.66
CA ARG A 231 -14.41 -12.19 -21.20
C ARG A 231 -14.28 -10.82 -20.50
N CYS A 232 -13.66 -9.83 -21.14
CA CYS A 232 -13.52 -8.48 -20.62
C CYS A 232 -13.86 -7.45 -21.72
N ASN A 233 -15.11 -7.04 -21.76
CA ASN A 233 -15.62 -6.07 -22.75
C ASN A 233 -16.32 -4.90 -22.03
N PRO A 234 -15.86 -3.64 -22.21
CA PRO A 234 -14.75 -3.19 -23.09
C PRO A 234 -13.36 -3.70 -22.63
N PRO A 235 -12.36 -3.72 -23.53
CA PRO A 235 -11.05 -4.34 -23.28
C PRO A 235 -10.17 -3.49 -22.36
N HIS A 236 -10.54 -3.42 -21.09
CA HIS A 236 -9.89 -2.59 -20.06
C HIS A 236 -8.83 -3.32 -19.22
N ARG A 237 -8.46 -4.59 -19.54
CA ARG A 237 -7.42 -5.33 -18.79
C ARG A 237 -6.15 -4.53 -18.57
N TRP A 238 -5.72 -3.75 -19.57
CA TRP A 238 -4.51 -2.94 -19.49
C TRP A 238 -4.55 -1.86 -18.41
N LEU A 239 -5.75 -1.39 -17.99
CA LEU A 239 -5.94 -0.43 -16.89
C LEU A 239 -5.86 -1.07 -15.51
N SER A 240 -5.81 -2.39 -15.42
CA SER A 240 -5.58 -3.10 -14.17
C SER A 240 -4.10 -2.96 -13.74
N THR A 241 -3.82 -3.14 -12.45
CA THR A 241 -2.50 -3.65 -12.07
C THR A 241 -2.51 -5.13 -12.42
N ASN A 242 -1.89 -5.50 -13.54
CA ASN A 242 -1.82 -6.90 -13.97
C ASN A 242 -0.69 -7.59 -13.23
N HIS A 243 -0.96 -8.79 -12.69
CA HIS A 243 -0.01 -9.63 -12.00
C HIS A 243 0.14 -10.94 -12.76
N LEU A 244 1.37 -11.23 -13.21
CA LEU A 244 1.71 -12.53 -13.76
C LEU A 244 2.36 -13.33 -12.63
N CYS A 245 1.67 -14.38 -12.19
CA CYS A 245 2.02 -15.11 -10.97
C CYS A 245 2.60 -16.48 -11.30
N GLY A 246 3.68 -16.85 -10.61
CA GLY A 246 4.30 -18.17 -10.69
C GLY A 246 4.83 -18.63 -9.34
N ASP A 247 5.48 -19.78 -9.31
CA ASP A 247 5.99 -20.36 -8.07
C ASP A 247 7.12 -19.51 -7.47
N GLY A 248 6.85 -18.94 -6.31
CA GLY A 248 7.80 -18.09 -5.60
C GLY A 248 7.95 -16.67 -6.14
N TYR A 249 7.11 -16.22 -7.07
CA TYR A 249 7.20 -14.87 -7.62
C TYR A 249 5.86 -14.35 -8.14
N TRP A 250 5.82 -13.03 -8.36
CA TRP A 250 4.83 -12.33 -9.15
C TRP A 250 5.47 -11.15 -9.87
N THR A 251 4.91 -10.80 -11.00
CA THR A 251 5.35 -9.68 -11.84
C THR A 251 4.23 -8.67 -11.95
N TRP A 252 4.51 -7.38 -11.85
CA TRP A 252 3.50 -6.35 -12.11
C TRP A 252 3.67 -5.71 -13.49
N LEU A 253 2.52 -5.32 -14.05
CA LEU A 253 2.41 -4.41 -15.18
C LEU A 253 1.48 -3.27 -14.76
N ILE A 254 2.00 -2.05 -14.64
CA ILE A 254 1.26 -0.86 -14.18
C ILE A 254 1.34 0.22 -15.26
N PRO A 255 0.22 0.55 -15.92
CA PRO A 255 0.16 1.67 -16.86
C PRO A 255 0.27 2.99 -16.12
N LEU A 256 0.94 3.97 -16.72
CA LEU A 256 1.13 5.31 -16.17
C LEU A 256 0.53 6.36 -17.10
N ALA A 257 0.08 7.49 -16.53
CA ALA A 257 -0.57 8.56 -17.27
C ALA A 257 0.36 9.25 -18.28
N SER A 258 1.67 9.19 -18.08
CA SER A 258 2.68 9.66 -19.05
C SER A 258 2.77 8.82 -20.33
N GLY A 259 2.01 7.72 -20.43
CA GLY A 259 2.13 6.74 -21.53
C GLY A 259 3.23 5.70 -21.31
N SER A 260 3.95 5.78 -20.21
CA SER A 260 4.93 4.78 -19.78
C SER A 260 4.24 3.58 -19.11
N HIS A 261 4.97 2.48 -19.01
CA HIS A 261 4.56 1.29 -18.25
C HIS A 261 5.62 0.89 -17.24
N SER A 262 5.20 0.70 -16.00
CA SER A 262 6.06 0.14 -14.95
C SER A 262 5.96 -1.36 -14.95
N VAL A 263 7.11 -2.02 -14.93
CA VAL A 263 7.25 -3.49 -14.92
C VAL A 263 8.14 -3.87 -13.74
N GLY A 264 7.74 -4.87 -12.98
CA GLY A 264 8.57 -5.33 -11.87
C GLY A 264 8.43 -6.80 -11.58
N ILE A 265 9.48 -7.38 -11.02
CA ILE A 265 9.54 -8.74 -10.48
C ILE A 265 9.62 -8.61 -8.97
N VAL A 266 8.79 -9.35 -8.26
CA VAL A 266 8.88 -9.51 -6.81
C VAL A 266 8.88 -10.99 -6.50
N CYS A 267 9.83 -11.43 -5.68
CA CYS A 267 10.05 -12.86 -5.54
C CYS A 267 10.60 -13.23 -4.16
N ASP A 268 10.36 -14.47 -3.78
CA ASP A 268 11.04 -15.11 -2.66
C ASP A 268 12.55 -15.11 -2.90
N ALA A 269 13.31 -14.65 -1.91
CA ALA A 269 14.75 -14.43 -2.06
C ALA A 269 15.57 -15.73 -2.12
N VAL A 270 15.00 -16.86 -1.68
CA VAL A 270 15.64 -18.18 -1.72
C VAL A 270 15.39 -18.85 -3.07
N THR A 271 14.14 -18.86 -3.50
CA THR A 271 13.72 -19.48 -4.78
C THR A 271 14.27 -18.70 -5.97
N HIS A 272 14.28 -17.36 -5.90
CA HIS A 272 14.75 -16.47 -6.95
C HIS A 272 15.79 -15.47 -6.39
N PRO A 273 17.09 -15.87 -6.35
CA PRO A 273 18.14 -15.00 -5.83
C PRO A 273 18.27 -13.71 -6.65
N ILE A 274 18.45 -12.58 -5.97
CA ILE A 274 18.52 -11.24 -6.60
C ILE A 274 19.62 -11.15 -7.66
N GLU A 275 20.69 -11.90 -7.49
CA GLU A 275 21.84 -11.92 -8.40
C GLU A 275 21.49 -12.43 -9.82
N THR A 276 20.36 -13.12 -9.96
CA THR A 276 19.84 -13.62 -11.27
C THR A 276 19.08 -12.54 -12.05
N MET A 277 18.74 -11.38 -11.41
CA MET A 277 17.91 -10.34 -12.03
C MET A 277 18.30 -8.90 -11.67
N ASN A 278 19.46 -8.67 -11.06
CA ASN A 278 19.87 -7.36 -10.52
C ASN A 278 20.45 -6.37 -11.56
N THR A 279 20.32 -6.69 -12.85
CA THR A 279 20.54 -5.77 -13.97
C THR A 279 19.41 -5.95 -14.98
N PHE A 280 19.19 -4.95 -15.85
CA PHE A 280 18.14 -5.05 -16.87
C PHE A 280 18.29 -6.30 -17.75
N GLU A 281 19.51 -6.58 -18.23
CA GLU A 281 19.77 -7.75 -19.08
C GLU A 281 19.45 -9.07 -18.35
N LYS A 282 19.88 -9.21 -17.08
CA LYS A 282 19.55 -10.38 -16.28
C LYS A 282 18.06 -10.50 -16.00
N ALA A 283 17.38 -9.38 -15.76
CA ALA A 283 15.93 -9.38 -15.60
C ALA A 283 15.23 -9.85 -16.90
N MET A 284 15.75 -9.45 -18.05
CA MET A 284 15.26 -9.94 -19.35
C MET A 284 15.51 -11.44 -19.52
N ASP A 285 16.69 -11.95 -19.15
CA ASP A 285 16.99 -13.39 -19.15
C ASP A 285 16.04 -14.16 -18.22
N TRP A 286 15.74 -13.58 -17.04
CA TRP A 286 14.78 -14.14 -16.10
C TRP A 286 13.38 -14.19 -16.71
N PHE A 287 12.92 -13.10 -17.37
CA PHE A 287 11.62 -13.08 -18.06
C PHE A 287 11.54 -14.09 -19.18
N ALA A 288 12.63 -14.32 -19.93
CA ALA A 288 12.67 -15.32 -21.01
C ALA A 288 12.36 -16.74 -20.50
N VAL A 289 12.74 -17.03 -19.26
CA VAL A 289 12.49 -18.33 -18.61
C VAL A 289 11.12 -18.38 -17.95
N HIS A 290 10.76 -17.35 -17.19
CA HIS A 290 9.61 -17.39 -16.29
C HIS A 290 8.35 -16.73 -16.86
N GLN A 291 8.48 -15.80 -17.81
CA GLN A 291 7.36 -15.07 -18.42
C GLN A 291 7.65 -14.81 -19.92
N PRO A 292 7.74 -15.87 -20.76
CA PRO A 292 8.21 -15.77 -22.14
C PRO A 292 7.33 -14.87 -23.01
N GLN A 293 6.02 -14.80 -22.78
CA GLN A 293 5.13 -13.91 -23.52
C GLN A 293 5.40 -12.44 -23.18
N LEU A 294 5.62 -12.11 -21.90
CA LEU A 294 6.05 -10.76 -21.48
C LEU A 294 7.46 -10.44 -22.02
N TYR A 295 8.39 -11.39 -21.94
CA TYR A 295 9.71 -11.21 -22.53
C TYR A 295 9.65 -10.78 -23.99
N ALA A 296 8.84 -11.47 -24.81
CA ALA A 296 8.68 -11.13 -26.22
C ALA A 296 8.14 -9.70 -26.46
N GLN A 297 7.33 -9.18 -25.54
CA GLN A 297 6.85 -7.80 -25.61
C GLN A 297 7.91 -6.78 -25.18
N LEU A 298 8.70 -7.11 -24.17
CA LEU A 298 9.77 -6.25 -23.65
C LEU A 298 10.97 -6.22 -24.59
N ASP A 299 11.33 -7.36 -25.21
CA ASP A 299 12.46 -7.48 -26.12
C ASP A 299 12.35 -6.54 -27.32
N ARG A 300 11.13 -6.34 -27.83
CA ARG A 300 10.84 -5.39 -28.93
C ARG A 300 10.94 -3.92 -28.49
N ARG A 301 11.10 -3.64 -27.19
CA ARG A 301 11.05 -2.30 -26.57
C ARG A 301 12.28 -1.99 -25.71
N ARG A 302 13.39 -2.72 -25.92
CA ARG A 302 14.64 -2.50 -25.14
C ARG A 302 15.14 -1.06 -25.23
N ASP A 303 14.96 -0.42 -26.39
CA ASP A 303 15.31 0.98 -26.63
C ASP A 303 14.42 1.98 -25.91
N LYS A 304 13.30 1.52 -25.33
CA LYS A 304 12.34 2.35 -24.56
C LYS A 304 12.58 2.32 -23.05
N LEU A 305 13.63 1.67 -22.59
CA LEU A 305 13.99 1.64 -21.16
C LEU A 305 14.23 3.05 -20.62
N GLN A 306 13.58 3.41 -19.53
CA GLN A 306 13.73 4.72 -18.87
C GLN A 306 14.57 4.66 -17.61
N ASP A 307 14.39 3.62 -16.81
CA ASP A 307 15.10 3.43 -15.54
C ASP A 307 15.18 1.95 -15.17
N PHE A 308 16.01 1.63 -14.19
CA PHE A 308 16.11 0.29 -13.60
C PHE A 308 16.54 0.41 -12.14
N ALA A 309 15.90 -0.34 -11.26
CA ALA A 309 16.27 -0.42 -9.86
C ALA A 309 15.97 -1.80 -9.27
N PHE A 310 16.60 -2.11 -8.13
CA PHE A 310 16.32 -3.31 -7.38
C PHE A 310 16.51 -3.12 -5.88
N PHE A 311 15.83 -3.93 -5.09
CA PHE A 311 16.02 -4.03 -3.64
C PHE A 311 16.15 -5.50 -3.23
N LYS A 312 17.16 -5.78 -2.43
CA LYS A 312 17.33 -7.05 -1.74
C LYS A 312 16.69 -6.95 -0.36
N ASN A 313 15.91 -7.97 0.04
CA ASN A 313 15.25 -8.03 1.35
C ASN A 313 14.57 -6.70 1.69
N PHE A 314 13.60 -6.32 0.87
CA PHE A 314 13.03 -4.98 0.90
C PHE A 314 12.12 -4.71 2.09
N SER A 315 11.57 -5.76 2.73
CA SER A 315 10.60 -5.64 3.82
C SER A 315 11.26 -5.36 5.17
N TYR A 316 10.71 -4.44 5.92
CA TYR A 316 11.21 -4.10 7.26
C TYR A 316 10.16 -3.44 8.13
N GLY A 317 10.29 -3.65 9.44
CA GLY A 317 9.50 -3.01 10.47
C GLY A 317 10.18 -1.81 11.12
N CYS A 318 9.61 -1.38 12.23
CA CYS A 318 10.12 -0.33 13.10
C CYS A 318 9.68 -0.57 14.53
N LYS A 319 10.55 -0.25 15.50
CA LYS A 319 10.22 -0.41 16.92
C LYS A 319 9.27 0.67 17.45
N GLN A 320 9.33 1.87 16.86
CA GLN A 320 8.53 3.02 17.26
C GLN A 320 8.35 3.96 16.06
N VAL A 321 7.14 4.47 15.85
CA VAL A 321 6.82 5.41 14.76
C VAL A 321 6.32 6.76 15.27
N PHE A 322 5.84 6.85 16.51
CA PHE A 322 5.35 8.08 17.14
C PHE A 322 5.95 8.26 18.53
N ASP A 323 6.32 9.50 18.87
CA ASP A 323 6.75 9.89 20.21
C ASP A 323 6.06 11.20 20.60
N GLY A 324 5.05 11.09 21.45
CA GLY A 324 4.28 12.26 21.91
C GLY A 324 5.12 13.25 22.74
N PRO A 325 5.77 12.82 23.82
CA PRO A 325 6.66 13.67 24.61
C PRO A 325 7.81 14.27 23.79
N GLY A 326 8.44 13.46 22.95
CA GLY A 326 9.51 13.88 22.06
C GLY A 326 9.05 14.69 20.86
N ARG A 327 7.75 14.72 20.55
CA ARG A 327 7.16 15.45 19.42
C ARG A 327 7.82 15.13 18.08
N TRP A 328 8.06 13.85 17.83
CA TRP A 328 8.55 13.39 16.55
C TRP A 328 7.74 12.19 16.04
N ALA A 329 7.75 12.00 14.73
CA ALA A 329 7.06 10.89 14.08
C ALA A 329 7.80 10.42 12.82
N LEU A 330 7.48 9.19 12.39
CA LEU A 330 7.89 8.60 11.11
C LEU A 330 6.65 8.34 10.25
N THR A 331 6.76 8.58 8.94
CA THR A 331 5.68 8.28 7.98
C THR A 331 6.23 7.63 6.71
N GLY A 332 5.40 6.81 6.06
CA GLY A 332 5.77 6.07 4.86
C GLY A 332 6.94 5.12 5.10
N GLU A 333 7.82 4.97 4.14
CA GLU A 333 8.99 4.07 4.22
C GLU A 333 10.04 4.50 5.25
N ALA A 334 9.97 5.71 5.78
CA ALA A 334 10.80 6.09 6.92
C ALA A 334 10.42 5.29 8.19
N GLY A 335 9.16 4.86 8.30
CA GLY A 335 8.67 3.96 9.34
C GLY A 335 8.82 2.49 8.95
N VAL A 336 7.88 1.95 8.19
CA VAL A 336 7.78 0.53 7.84
C VAL A 336 7.63 0.34 6.33
N PHE A 337 7.97 -0.86 5.85
CA PHE A 337 7.66 -1.31 4.51
C PHE A 337 7.28 -2.80 4.53
N LEU A 338 6.08 -3.13 4.03
CA LEU A 338 5.59 -4.50 3.95
C LEU A 338 6.03 -5.18 2.66
N ASP A 339 5.11 -5.25 1.70
CA ASP A 339 5.23 -5.86 0.40
C ASP A 339 4.42 -5.04 -0.61
N PRO A 340 4.86 -4.86 -1.86
CA PRO A 340 4.08 -4.12 -2.85
C PRO A 340 2.86 -4.87 -3.39
N PHE A 341 2.72 -6.18 -3.15
CA PHE A 341 1.52 -6.92 -3.49
C PHE A 341 0.31 -6.32 -2.77
N TYR A 342 -0.77 -6.07 -3.44
CA TYR A 342 -1.92 -5.28 -2.97
C TYR A 342 -1.67 -3.79 -2.69
N SER A 343 -0.51 -3.23 -3.03
CA SER A 343 -0.23 -1.78 -2.97
C SER A 343 -0.49 -1.09 -1.61
N PRO A 344 -0.15 -1.66 -0.45
CA PRO A 344 -0.53 -1.10 0.86
C PRO A 344 0.27 0.16 1.24
N GLY A 345 1.29 0.54 0.48
CA GLY A 345 2.19 1.63 0.84
C GLY A 345 1.48 2.97 1.01
N SER A 346 0.54 3.31 0.13
CA SER A 346 -0.26 4.54 0.23
C SER A 346 -1.24 4.50 1.40
N ASP A 347 -1.74 3.32 1.78
CA ASP A 347 -2.64 3.17 2.93
C ASP A 347 -1.91 3.45 4.24
N PHE A 348 -0.71 2.89 4.42
CA PHE A 348 0.11 3.16 5.60
C PHE A 348 0.57 4.63 5.67
N ILE A 349 0.77 5.30 4.53
CA ILE A 349 0.97 6.75 4.48
C ILE A 349 -0.30 7.48 4.96
N ALA A 350 -1.46 7.13 4.45
CA ALA A 350 -2.74 7.72 4.84
C ALA A 350 -3.01 7.59 6.34
N ILE A 351 -2.82 6.39 6.88
CA ILE A 351 -3.03 6.08 8.30
C ILE A 351 -2.03 6.84 9.19
N SER A 352 -0.73 6.77 8.87
CA SER A 352 0.30 7.46 9.67
C SER A 352 0.15 8.98 9.62
N ASN A 353 -0.13 9.55 8.46
CA ASN A 353 -0.36 11.00 8.32
C ASN A 353 -1.59 11.47 9.09
N THR A 354 -2.66 10.66 9.11
CA THR A 354 -3.86 10.94 9.90
C THR A 354 -3.55 10.93 11.39
N PHE A 355 -2.82 9.92 11.88
CA PHE A 355 -2.40 9.88 13.28
C PHE A 355 -1.46 11.03 13.66
N ILE A 356 -0.48 11.37 12.81
CA ILE A 356 0.42 12.50 13.04
C ILE A 356 -0.36 13.81 13.12
N THR A 357 -1.33 14.01 12.23
CA THR A 357 -2.19 15.20 12.22
C THR A 357 -3.00 15.31 13.52
N GLU A 358 -3.52 14.20 14.04
CA GLU A 358 -4.22 14.16 15.32
C GLU A 358 -3.27 14.38 16.51
N LEU A 359 -2.06 13.83 16.50
CA LEU A 359 -1.06 14.09 17.55
C LEU A 359 -0.71 15.58 17.64
N VAL A 360 -0.50 16.22 16.50
CA VAL A 360 -0.29 17.67 16.43
C VAL A 360 -1.52 18.43 16.96
N ALA A 361 -2.75 17.98 16.63
CA ALA A 361 -3.98 18.58 17.15
C ALA A 361 -4.07 18.48 18.67
N GLN A 362 -3.76 17.33 19.26
CA GLN A 362 -3.79 17.12 20.70
C GLN A 362 -2.73 17.99 21.41
N ASP A 363 -1.54 18.10 20.84
CA ASP A 363 -0.46 18.93 21.38
C ASP A 363 -0.80 20.43 21.34
N LEU A 364 -1.32 20.93 20.22
CA LEU A 364 -1.77 22.31 20.10
C LEU A 364 -2.94 22.64 21.03
N ALA A 365 -3.77 21.65 21.35
CA ALA A 365 -4.86 21.79 22.33
C ALA A 365 -4.38 21.65 23.80
N GLY A 366 -3.08 21.45 24.04
CA GLY A 366 -2.50 21.29 25.38
C GLY A 366 -2.86 19.98 26.09
N ARG A 367 -3.32 18.97 25.33
CA ARG A 367 -3.71 17.66 25.87
C ARG A 367 -2.49 16.73 26.07
N PRO A 368 -2.62 15.64 26.86
CA PRO A 368 -1.52 14.70 27.13
C PRO A 368 -1.20 13.85 25.91
N VAL A 369 -0.31 14.33 25.03
CA VAL A 369 0.04 13.70 23.73
C VAL A 369 0.64 12.30 23.89
N ALA A 370 1.32 12.01 25.00
CA ALA A 370 1.92 10.69 25.25
C ALA A 370 0.89 9.55 25.12
N MET A 371 -0.25 9.69 25.79
CA MET A 371 -1.32 8.69 25.75
C MET A 371 -1.86 8.47 24.32
N TYR A 372 -2.05 9.55 23.56
CA TYR A 372 -2.51 9.42 22.16
C TYR A 372 -1.46 8.77 21.28
N ALA A 373 -0.17 9.11 21.45
CA ALA A 373 0.91 8.50 20.70
C ALA A 373 1.01 7.00 20.96
N ASP A 374 0.90 6.55 22.21
CA ASP A 374 0.92 5.14 22.59
C ASP A 374 -0.25 4.37 21.96
N ILE A 375 -1.47 4.95 22.01
CA ILE A 375 -2.66 4.32 21.42
C ILE A 375 -2.54 4.24 19.91
N TYR A 376 -2.22 5.34 19.21
CA TYR A 376 -2.10 5.35 17.76
C TYR A 376 -0.97 4.46 17.25
N GLN A 377 0.13 4.38 18.00
CA GLN A 377 1.22 3.46 17.70
C GLN A 377 0.78 2.00 17.84
N SER A 378 0.05 1.67 18.92
CA SER A 378 -0.51 0.33 19.12
C SER A 378 -1.46 -0.06 17.98
N VAL A 379 -2.35 0.85 17.58
CA VAL A 379 -3.27 0.63 16.44
C VAL A 379 -2.48 0.48 15.14
N TYR A 380 -1.51 1.35 14.86
CA TYR A 380 -0.69 1.29 13.66
C TYR A 380 0.05 -0.05 13.53
N PHE A 381 0.69 -0.50 14.60
CA PHE A 381 1.39 -1.78 14.60
C PHE A 381 0.44 -2.98 14.59
N SER A 382 -0.75 -2.88 15.18
CA SER A 382 -1.77 -3.93 15.04
C SER A 382 -2.18 -4.11 13.57
N LEU A 383 -2.45 -3.02 12.84
CA LEU A 383 -2.75 -3.07 11.41
C LEU A 383 -1.58 -3.63 10.60
N TYR A 384 -0.35 -3.21 10.91
CA TYR A 384 0.87 -3.71 10.29
C TYR A 384 1.05 -5.22 10.51
N GLN A 385 0.91 -5.68 11.76
CA GLN A 385 1.05 -7.09 12.13
C GLN A 385 -0.06 -7.97 11.54
N THR A 386 -1.23 -7.40 11.28
CA THR A 386 -2.33 -8.10 10.61
C THR A 386 -2.08 -8.28 9.12
N MET A 387 -1.43 -7.29 8.49
CA MET A 387 -1.11 -7.35 7.06
C MET A 387 0.11 -8.21 6.75
N LEU A 388 1.08 -8.30 7.65
CA LEU A 388 2.34 -9.01 7.39
C LEU A 388 2.16 -10.51 7.06
N PRO A 389 1.28 -11.28 7.74
CA PRO A 389 1.02 -12.70 7.42
C PRO A 389 0.44 -12.94 6.02
N ILE A 390 -0.18 -11.92 5.40
CA ILE A 390 -0.70 -12.00 4.03
C ILE A 390 0.44 -12.24 3.01
N TYR A 391 1.65 -11.85 3.37
CA TYR A 391 2.84 -11.93 2.50
C TYR A 391 3.87 -12.96 2.97
N THR A 392 4.05 -13.09 4.29
CA THR A 392 5.11 -13.92 4.88
C THR A 392 4.87 -15.40 4.58
N ASN A 393 5.87 -16.04 3.92
CA ASN A 393 5.81 -17.44 3.51
C ASN A 393 4.64 -17.78 2.55
N GLN A 394 4.11 -16.81 1.80
CA GLN A 394 2.96 -16.99 0.91
C GLN A 394 3.37 -17.11 -0.57
N TYR A 395 4.60 -16.79 -0.94
CA TYR A 395 4.98 -16.67 -2.35
C TYR A 395 4.87 -17.96 -3.15
N ARG A 396 5.00 -19.11 -2.50
CA ARG A 396 4.75 -20.41 -3.15
C ARG A 396 3.31 -20.54 -3.67
N ILE A 397 2.32 -19.99 -2.94
CA ILE A 397 0.90 -20.05 -3.33
C ILE A 397 0.63 -19.28 -4.62
N PHE A 398 1.45 -18.28 -4.96
CA PHE A 398 1.17 -17.35 -6.06
C PHE A 398 1.04 -18.04 -7.43
N GLY A 399 1.75 -19.15 -7.66
CA GLY A 399 1.57 -19.98 -8.85
C GLY A 399 0.38 -20.94 -8.81
N ASN A 400 -0.37 -21.02 -7.71
CA ASN A 400 -1.47 -21.96 -7.54
C ASN A 400 -2.81 -21.38 -7.98
N ALA A 401 -3.29 -21.78 -9.16
CA ALA A 401 -4.53 -21.29 -9.79
C ALA A 401 -5.82 -21.65 -9.02
N GLU A 402 -5.75 -22.51 -8.01
CA GLU A 402 -6.89 -22.89 -7.17
C GLU A 402 -6.90 -22.15 -5.84
N VAL A 403 -5.75 -22.12 -5.14
CA VAL A 403 -5.65 -21.54 -3.80
C VAL A 403 -5.54 -20.01 -3.87
N MET A 404 -4.78 -19.49 -4.83
CA MET A 404 -4.54 -18.05 -4.91
C MET A 404 -5.80 -17.22 -5.17
N PRO A 405 -6.75 -17.59 -6.06
CA PRO A 405 -8.02 -16.89 -6.20
C PRO A 405 -8.83 -16.80 -4.91
N VAL A 406 -8.84 -17.88 -4.14
CA VAL A 406 -9.52 -17.95 -2.84
C VAL A 406 -8.84 -17.04 -1.82
N LYS A 407 -7.49 -17.05 -1.80
CA LYS A 407 -6.70 -16.14 -0.97
C LYS A 407 -6.98 -14.68 -1.31
N VAL A 408 -6.98 -14.32 -2.59
CA VAL A 408 -7.28 -12.94 -3.02
C VAL A 408 -8.66 -12.50 -2.55
N LEU A 409 -9.66 -13.37 -2.66
CA LEU A 409 -11.03 -13.07 -2.19
C LEU A 409 -11.07 -12.86 -0.68
N TRP A 410 -10.38 -13.72 0.10
CA TRP A 410 -10.23 -13.57 1.55
C TRP A 410 -9.57 -12.25 1.92
N ASP A 411 -8.42 -11.95 1.32
CA ASP A 411 -7.61 -10.76 1.61
C ASP A 411 -8.40 -9.47 1.33
N TYR A 412 -9.16 -9.40 0.23
CA TYR A 412 -10.04 -8.29 -0.08
C TYR A 412 -11.20 -8.15 0.91
N THR A 413 -11.84 -9.27 1.28
CA THR A 413 -12.97 -9.25 2.22
C THR A 413 -12.52 -8.74 3.58
N TYR A 414 -11.37 -9.19 4.06
CA TYR A 414 -10.75 -8.67 5.27
C TYR A 414 -10.43 -7.16 5.16
N TYR A 415 -9.78 -6.77 4.08
CA TYR A 415 -9.35 -5.39 3.87
C TYR A 415 -10.54 -4.43 3.79
N TRP A 416 -11.54 -4.73 2.95
CA TRP A 416 -12.73 -3.88 2.83
C TRP A 416 -13.65 -3.97 4.04
N GLY A 417 -13.87 -5.16 4.56
CA GLY A 417 -14.81 -5.40 5.64
C GLY A 417 -14.37 -4.87 7.01
N VAL A 418 -13.05 -4.74 7.22
CA VAL A 418 -12.48 -4.30 8.51
C VAL A 418 -11.66 -3.04 8.35
N MET A 419 -10.51 -3.10 7.64
CA MET A 419 -9.56 -1.98 7.62
C MET A 419 -10.13 -0.74 6.96
N CYS A 420 -10.74 -0.87 5.78
CA CYS A 420 -11.38 0.24 5.09
C CYS A 420 -12.53 0.82 5.91
N GLN A 421 -13.37 -0.01 6.52
CA GLN A 421 -14.48 0.47 7.36
C GLN A 421 -13.98 1.35 8.52
N LEU A 422 -12.91 0.92 9.20
CA LEU A 422 -12.31 1.71 10.28
C LEU A 422 -11.77 3.05 9.78
N TYR A 423 -11.10 3.06 8.62
CA TYR A 423 -10.52 4.29 8.07
C TYR A 423 -11.58 5.25 7.51
N PHE A 424 -12.49 4.76 6.66
CA PHE A 424 -13.52 5.59 6.00
C PHE A 424 -14.54 6.19 6.97
N GLN A 425 -14.73 5.56 8.14
CA GLN A 425 -15.63 6.03 9.19
C GLN A 425 -14.90 6.76 10.33
N ASP A 426 -13.65 7.19 10.10
CA ASP A 426 -12.81 7.92 11.07
C ASP A 426 -12.64 7.21 12.43
N LYS A 427 -12.81 5.87 12.48
CA LYS A 427 -12.75 5.11 13.75
C LYS A 427 -11.33 4.95 14.25
N LEU A 428 -10.32 4.95 13.36
CA LEU A 428 -8.92 4.81 13.76
C LEU A 428 -8.44 5.93 14.69
N ILE A 429 -9.02 7.14 14.58
CA ILE A 429 -8.69 8.29 15.44
C ILE A 429 -9.63 8.43 16.64
N ASP A 430 -10.73 7.70 16.68
CA ASP A 430 -11.65 7.64 17.84
C ASP A 430 -11.11 6.63 18.87
N VAL A 431 -10.35 7.15 19.85
CA VAL A 431 -9.74 6.35 20.93
C VAL A 431 -10.79 5.54 21.69
N GLY A 432 -11.99 6.10 21.91
CA GLY A 432 -13.08 5.40 22.59
C GLY A 432 -13.63 4.23 21.75
N ALA A 433 -13.80 4.43 20.45
CA ALA A 433 -14.22 3.36 19.54
C ALA A 433 -13.15 2.26 19.48
N MET A 434 -11.89 2.62 19.30
CA MET A 434 -10.79 1.65 19.24
C MET A 434 -10.66 0.82 20.52
N GLY A 435 -10.83 1.44 21.69
CA GLY A 435 -10.86 0.71 22.96
C GLY A 435 -12.00 -0.31 23.06
N ARG A 436 -13.20 0.02 22.56
CA ARG A 436 -14.34 -0.92 22.51
C ARG A 436 -14.12 -2.06 21.52
N LEU A 437 -13.45 -1.79 20.40
CA LEU A 437 -13.21 -2.75 19.33
C LEU A 437 -11.98 -3.63 19.54
N GLN A 438 -11.13 -3.36 20.53
CA GLN A 438 -9.84 -4.01 20.72
C GLN A 438 -9.93 -5.54 20.70
N LYS A 439 -10.86 -6.13 21.46
CA LYS A 439 -11.05 -7.59 21.52
C LYS A 439 -11.50 -8.15 20.17
N THR A 440 -12.46 -7.48 19.53
CA THR A 440 -12.97 -7.86 18.21
C THR A 440 -11.87 -7.86 17.15
N LEU A 441 -11.07 -6.78 17.10
CA LEU A 441 -9.97 -6.67 16.14
C LEU A 441 -8.87 -7.70 16.38
N ALA A 442 -8.56 -8.02 17.64
CA ALA A 442 -7.63 -9.09 17.99
C ALA A 442 -8.13 -10.47 17.54
N ALA A 443 -9.43 -10.77 17.73
CA ALA A 443 -10.02 -12.03 17.27
C ALA A 443 -9.96 -12.16 15.73
N VAL A 444 -10.32 -11.11 15.01
CA VAL A 444 -10.27 -11.09 13.54
C VAL A 444 -8.83 -11.22 13.02
N GLN A 445 -7.86 -10.61 13.71
CA GLN A 445 -6.45 -10.79 13.39
C GLN A 445 -6.03 -12.26 13.54
N THR A 446 -6.46 -12.92 14.63
CA THR A 446 -6.16 -14.35 14.87
C THR A 446 -6.80 -15.23 13.79
N LEU A 447 -8.05 -14.95 13.41
CA LEU A 447 -8.73 -15.66 12.32
C LEU A 447 -7.98 -15.46 10.99
N ASN A 448 -7.54 -14.24 10.68
CA ASN A 448 -6.77 -13.98 9.47
C ASN A 448 -5.49 -14.83 9.43
N VAL A 449 -4.72 -14.87 10.52
CA VAL A 449 -3.53 -15.71 10.61
C VAL A 449 -3.86 -17.17 10.37
N ALA A 450 -4.90 -17.70 11.03
CA ALA A 450 -5.32 -19.11 10.89
C ALA A 450 -5.72 -19.45 9.45
N VAL A 451 -6.41 -18.54 8.75
CA VAL A 451 -6.78 -18.75 7.35
C VAL A 451 -5.55 -18.69 6.44
N GLN A 452 -4.60 -17.75 6.66
CA GLN A 452 -3.35 -17.70 5.89
C GLN A 452 -2.53 -19.00 6.05
N ASP A 453 -2.47 -19.53 7.28
CA ASP A 453 -1.79 -20.80 7.56
C ASP A 453 -2.49 -21.99 6.89
N PHE A 454 -3.82 -22.02 6.91
CA PHE A 454 -4.62 -23.05 6.26
C PHE A 454 -4.45 -23.03 4.73
N LEU A 455 -4.41 -21.85 4.11
CA LEU A 455 -4.17 -21.71 2.67
C LEU A 455 -2.79 -22.25 2.26
N ARG A 456 -1.76 -22.04 3.11
CA ARG A 456 -0.43 -22.64 2.89
C ARG A 456 -0.47 -24.17 3.00
N ALA A 457 -1.19 -24.69 4.00
CA ALA A 457 -1.34 -26.12 4.16
C ALA A 457 -2.09 -26.75 2.97
N TRP A 458 -3.09 -26.06 2.45
CA TRP A 458 -3.81 -26.50 1.25
C TRP A 458 -2.89 -26.53 0.01
N ASP A 459 -2.09 -25.49 -0.25
CA ASP A 459 -1.11 -25.51 -1.35
C ASP A 459 -0.10 -26.66 -1.23
N LEU A 460 0.33 -26.96 0.01
CA LEU A 460 1.27 -28.05 0.27
C LEU A 460 0.67 -29.44 0.08
N ALA A 461 -0.65 -29.60 0.27
CA ALA A 461 -1.33 -30.88 0.07
C ALA A 461 -1.38 -31.29 -1.41
N GLY A 462 -1.43 -30.33 -2.31
CA GLY A 462 -1.37 -30.59 -3.76
C GLY A 462 -1.76 -29.38 -4.59
N ARG A 463 -1.56 -29.51 -5.89
CA ARG A 463 -1.98 -28.54 -6.90
C ARG A 463 -2.79 -29.27 -7.96
N SER A 464 -3.98 -28.77 -8.26
CA SER A 464 -4.76 -29.27 -9.40
C SER A 464 -4.16 -28.78 -10.72
N VAL A 465 -4.43 -29.50 -11.79
CA VAL A 465 -4.09 -29.04 -13.14
C VAL A 465 -4.93 -27.79 -13.43
N ASP A 466 -4.25 -26.71 -13.84
CA ASP A 466 -4.95 -25.49 -14.20
C ASP A 466 -5.82 -25.69 -15.44
N THR A 467 -7.01 -25.10 -15.42
CA THR A 467 -7.94 -25.10 -16.55
C THR A 467 -8.19 -23.66 -16.96
N PRO A 468 -7.96 -23.31 -18.24
CA PRO A 468 -8.15 -21.95 -18.73
C PRO A 468 -9.56 -21.43 -18.47
N ARG A 469 -9.68 -20.40 -17.62
CA ARG A 469 -10.98 -19.81 -17.22
C ARG A 469 -10.81 -18.39 -16.74
N MET A 470 -11.89 -17.65 -16.73
CA MET A 470 -11.96 -16.37 -16.01
C MET A 470 -12.76 -16.54 -14.72
N LEU A 471 -12.22 -16.07 -13.62
CA LEU A 471 -12.88 -15.89 -12.35
C LEU A 471 -13.22 -14.40 -12.21
N ASP A 472 -14.48 -14.05 -12.53
CA ASP A 472 -14.91 -12.65 -12.54
C ASP A 472 -15.41 -12.22 -11.16
N GLN A 473 -14.63 -11.38 -10.49
CA GLN A 473 -14.99 -10.78 -9.19
C GLN A 473 -16.29 -9.95 -9.26
N ALA A 474 -16.61 -9.37 -10.42
CA ALA A 474 -17.84 -8.60 -10.60
C ALA A 474 -19.10 -9.49 -10.63
N SER A 475 -18.97 -10.80 -10.83
CA SER A 475 -20.09 -11.75 -10.75
C SER A 475 -20.60 -11.98 -9.32
N LEU A 476 -19.79 -11.63 -8.31
CA LEU A 476 -20.16 -11.76 -6.90
C LEU A 476 -20.86 -10.49 -6.42
N GLY A 477 -22.19 -10.48 -6.40
CA GLY A 477 -23.00 -9.33 -5.97
C GLY A 477 -22.63 -8.82 -4.57
N TRP A 478 -22.39 -9.74 -3.62
CA TRP A 478 -21.99 -9.39 -2.26
C TRP A 478 -20.61 -8.69 -2.20
N PHE A 479 -19.67 -9.09 -3.05
CA PHE A 479 -18.33 -8.52 -3.11
C PHE A 479 -18.37 -7.09 -3.70
N ALA A 480 -19.16 -6.91 -4.77
CA ALA A 480 -19.41 -5.59 -5.34
C ALA A 480 -20.09 -4.64 -4.34
N GLU A 481 -21.05 -5.16 -3.55
CA GLU A 481 -21.75 -4.40 -2.51
C GLU A 481 -20.82 -4.04 -1.34
N LEU A 482 -19.93 -4.96 -0.93
CA LEU A 482 -18.95 -4.69 0.11
C LEU A 482 -18.04 -3.50 -0.28
N ASN A 483 -17.56 -3.46 -1.54
CA ASN A 483 -16.79 -2.32 -2.06
C ASN A 483 -17.62 -1.03 -2.17
N ARG A 484 -18.83 -1.11 -2.69
CA ARG A 484 -19.73 0.04 -2.83
C ARG A 484 -20.02 0.69 -1.48
N SER A 485 -20.27 -0.13 -0.48
CA SER A 485 -20.67 0.31 0.87
C SER A 485 -19.57 1.02 1.66
N LEU A 486 -18.32 1.04 1.18
CA LEU A 486 -17.22 1.77 1.82
C LEU A 486 -17.48 3.27 1.91
N THR A 487 -18.21 3.83 0.95
CA THR A 487 -18.51 5.27 0.90
C THR A 487 -19.77 5.67 1.67
N ASP A 488 -20.50 4.73 2.27
CA ASP A 488 -21.66 5.01 3.11
C ASP A 488 -21.24 5.83 4.33
N ARG A 489 -22.08 6.79 4.72
CA ARG A 489 -21.91 7.54 5.98
C ARG A 489 -22.75 6.87 7.06
N LEU A 490 -22.09 6.32 8.07
CA LEU A 490 -22.74 5.55 9.12
C LEU A 490 -22.67 6.29 10.45
N ASP A 491 -23.79 6.31 11.18
CA ASP A 491 -23.78 6.65 12.60
C ASP A 491 -23.19 5.51 13.45
N ALA A 492 -23.04 5.72 14.74
CA ALA A 492 -22.38 4.73 15.59
C ALA A 492 -23.11 3.38 15.67
N PRO A 493 -24.46 3.31 15.79
CA PRO A 493 -25.21 2.04 15.73
C PRO A 493 -25.08 1.34 14.39
N ALA A 494 -25.25 2.06 13.27
CA ALA A 494 -25.14 1.51 11.92
C ALA A 494 -23.72 0.99 11.62
N PHE A 495 -22.69 1.69 12.08
CA PHE A 495 -21.32 1.21 11.99
C PHE A 495 -21.09 -0.08 12.77
N ALA A 496 -21.59 -0.16 14.02
CA ALA A 496 -21.46 -1.37 14.83
C ALA A 496 -22.14 -2.57 14.16
N GLN A 497 -23.35 -2.38 13.61
CA GLN A 497 -24.07 -3.43 12.87
C GLN A 497 -23.30 -3.84 11.61
N ARG A 498 -22.83 -2.87 10.79
CA ARG A 498 -22.05 -3.15 9.59
C ARG A 498 -20.80 -3.97 9.90
N LEU A 499 -20.08 -3.63 10.98
CA LEU A 499 -18.89 -4.38 11.38
C LEU A 499 -19.26 -5.82 11.80
N GLN A 500 -20.34 -6.01 12.55
CA GLN A 500 -20.83 -7.35 12.91
C GLN A 500 -21.21 -8.18 11.67
N ASP A 501 -21.92 -7.59 10.70
CA ASP A 501 -22.31 -8.26 9.46
C ASP A 501 -21.05 -8.68 8.65
N ASN A 502 -20.06 -7.81 8.55
CA ASN A 502 -18.79 -8.09 7.88
C ASN A 502 -18.02 -9.23 8.58
N LEU A 503 -18.04 -9.29 9.92
CA LEU A 503 -17.41 -10.38 10.67
C LEU A 503 -18.11 -11.70 10.44
N ALA A 504 -19.45 -11.72 10.46
CA ALA A 504 -20.23 -12.91 10.14
C ALA A 504 -19.97 -13.39 8.69
N GLN A 505 -19.74 -12.47 7.77
CA GLN A 505 -19.37 -12.80 6.39
C GLN A 505 -17.96 -13.40 6.32
N LEU A 506 -16.97 -12.87 7.08
CA LEU A 506 -15.63 -13.45 7.17
C LEU A 506 -15.66 -14.87 7.76
N ASP A 507 -16.44 -15.11 8.82
CA ASP A 507 -16.62 -16.46 9.38
C ASP A 507 -17.18 -17.43 8.35
N THR A 508 -18.21 -17.00 7.61
CA THR A 508 -18.82 -17.81 6.55
C THR A 508 -17.82 -18.13 5.44
N LEU A 509 -17.08 -17.12 4.99
CA LEU A 509 -16.06 -17.28 3.94
C LEU A 509 -14.95 -18.24 4.40
N ALA A 510 -14.47 -18.13 5.64
CA ALA A 510 -13.46 -19.02 6.21
C ALA A 510 -13.93 -20.48 6.20
N LEU A 511 -15.18 -20.73 6.61
CA LEU A 511 -15.77 -22.07 6.59
C LEU A 511 -15.97 -22.63 5.18
N GLN A 512 -16.34 -21.79 4.21
CA GLN A 512 -16.46 -22.20 2.80
C GLN A 512 -15.09 -22.51 2.18
N ILE A 513 -14.04 -21.76 2.54
CA ILE A 513 -12.65 -22.04 2.17
C ILE A 513 -12.25 -23.43 2.68
N VAL A 514 -12.52 -23.71 3.95
CA VAL A 514 -12.26 -25.04 4.56
C VAL A 514 -13.04 -26.13 3.83
N ALA A 515 -14.34 -25.93 3.57
CA ALA A 515 -15.17 -26.92 2.90
C ALA A 515 -14.68 -27.22 1.48
N ARG A 516 -14.26 -26.20 0.73
CA ARG A 516 -13.71 -26.35 -0.63
C ARG A 516 -12.41 -27.14 -0.62
N ALA A 517 -11.50 -26.83 0.31
CA ALA A 517 -10.25 -27.58 0.46
C ALA A 517 -10.50 -29.04 0.86
N HIS A 518 -11.42 -29.28 1.82
CA HIS A 518 -11.77 -30.62 2.29
C HIS A 518 -12.47 -31.51 1.24
N ALA A 519 -13.09 -30.91 0.22
CA ALA A 519 -13.65 -31.68 -0.89
C ALA A 519 -12.56 -32.45 -1.67
N GLN A 520 -11.32 -31.99 -1.65
CA GLN A 520 -10.19 -32.63 -2.32
C GLN A 520 -9.19 -33.26 -1.32
N TYR A 521 -8.99 -32.60 -0.17
CA TYR A 521 -8.01 -32.97 0.87
C TYR A 521 -8.71 -33.02 2.24
N PRO A 522 -9.53 -34.05 2.51
CA PRO A 522 -10.32 -34.14 3.73
C PRO A 522 -9.49 -34.25 5.02
N GLU A 523 -8.21 -34.59 4.91
CA GLU A 523 -7.27 -34.74 6.01
C GLU A 523 -6.67 -33.41 6.49
N LEU A 524 -6.88 -32.29 5.78
CA LEU A 524 -6.34 -30.99 6.18
C LEU A 524 -6.90 -30.56 7.54
N ASP A 525 -6.02 -30.17 8.46
CA ASP A 525 -6.43 -29.69 9.78
C ASP A 525 -6.97 -28.25 9.70
N ALA A 526 -8.27 -28.10 9.93
CA ALA A 526 -8.96 -26.81 10.00
C ALA A 526 -9.32 -26.39 11.44
N SER A 527 -8.78 -27.06 12.46
CA SER A 527 -9.11 -26.80 13.87
C SER A 527 -8.80 -25.36 14.28
N ALA A 528 -7.66 -24.81 13.84
CA ALA A 528 -7.28 -23.43 14.09
C ALA A 528 -8.28 -22.44 13.50
N VAL A 529 -8.71 -22.61 12.24
CA VAL A 529 -9.71 -21.75 11.60
C VAL A 529 -11.02 -21.79 12.38
N ARG A 530 -11.52 -23.00 12.71
CA ARG A 530 -12.79 -23.17 13.43
C ARG A 530 -12.77 -22.57 14.83
N SER A 531 -11.65 -22.65 15.55
CA SER A 531 -11.51 -22.10 16.90
C SER A 531 -11.37 -20.57 16.95
N CYS A 532 -11.06 -19.92 15.81
CA CYS A 532 -10.85 -18.49 15.71
C CYS A 532 -12.05 -17.72 15.11
N LEU A 533 -13.17 -18.40 14.81
CA LEU A 533 -14.39 -17.74 14.33
C LEU A 533 -14.87 -16.69 15.33
N SER A 534 -15.43 -15.59 14.85
CA SER A 534 -16.00 -14.54 15.70
C SER A 534 -17.26 -15.03 16.44
N ASP A 535 -17.99 -15.97 15.83
CA ASP A 535 -19.11 -16.72 16.40
C ASP A 535 -18.78 -18.23 16.40
N PRO A 536 -18.42 -18.83 17.55
CA PRO A 536 -18.10 -20.25 17.65
C PRO A 536 -19.23 -21.18 17.19
N ASP A 537 -20.50 -20.77 17.36
CA ASP A 537 -21.66 -21.56 16.98
C ASP A 537 -21.85 -21.61 15.44
N ARG A 538 -21.21 -20.69 14.72
CA ARG A 538 -21.28 -20.62 13.26
C ARG A 538 -20.83 -21.91 12.56
N SER A 539 -19.87 -22.60 13.15
CA SER A 539 -19.35 -23.86 12.61
C SER A 539 -20.42 -24.98 12.52
N SER A 540 -21.52 -24.87 13.27
CA SER A 540 -22.64 -25.81 13.28
C SER A 540 -23.80 -25.42 12.37
N LEU A 541 -23.78 -24.17 11.80
CA LEU A 541 -24.84 -23.67 10.94
C LEU A 541 -24.57 -24.01 9.46
N PRO A 542 -25.64 -24.07 8.63
CA PRO A 542 -25.46 -24.15 7.17
C PRO A 542 -24.57 -23.03 6.63
N LEU A 543 -23.75 -23.34 5.63
CA LEU A 543 -22.79 -22.38 5.05
C LEU A 543 -23.44 -21.19 4.31
N GLY A 544 -24.76 -21.24 4.09
CA GLY A 544 -25.49 -20.19 3.37
C GLY A 544 -25.16 -20.16 1.86
N ASP A 545 -25.37 -19.01 1.25
CA ASP A 545 -25.07 -18.82 -0.17
C ASP A 545 -23.56 -18.93 -0.43
N ASN A 546 -23.19 -19.45 -1.61
CA ASN A 546 -21.79 -19.58 -1.99
C ASN A 546 -21.13 -18.21 -2.18
N LEU A 547 -20.13 -17.92 -1.36
CA LEU A 547 -19.33 -16.68 -1.42
C LEU A 547 -18.09 -16.83 -2.33
N LEU A 548 -17.74 -18.04 -2.75
CA LEU A 548 -16.57 -18.32 -3.55
C LEU A 548 -16.85 -18.12 -5.04
N LEU A 549 -15.80 -17.76 -5.77
CA LEU A 549 -15.84 -17.68 -7.22
C LEU A 549 -15.99 -19.05 -7.84
N GLU A 550 -16.99 -19.20 -8.70
CA GLU A 550 -17.16 -20.34 -9.57
C GLU A 550 -16.67 -20.00 -10.98
N PRO A 551 -16.18 -20.99 -11.74
CA PRO A 551 -15.85 -20.77 -13.13
C PRO A 551 -17.09 -20.25 -13.89
N SER A 552 -16.94 -19.17 -14.65
CA SER A 552 -17.98 -18.80 -15.63
C SER A 552 -18.11 -19.93 -16.66
N ALA A 553 -19.34 -20.38 -16.88
CA ALA A 553 -19.65 -21.40 -17.85
C ALA A 553 -19.24 -21.00 -19.28
#